data_1c8b9ca0b4e272e31d9e3fc8a424f335
#
_entry.id   1c8b9ca0b4e272e31d9e3fc8a424f335
#
_cell.length_a   1.000
_cell.length_b   1.000
_cell.length_c   1.000
_cell.angle_alpha   90.00
_cell.angle_beta   90.00
_cell.angle_gamma   90.00
#
_symmetry.space_group_name_H-M   'P 1'
#
loop_
_entity.id
_entity.type
_entity.pdbx_description
1 polymer ?
#
loop_
_entity_poly.entity_id
_entity_poly.type
_entity_poly.pdbx_seq_one_letter_code
_entity_poly.pdbx_strand_id
1 'polypeptide(L)'
;AYKLLKENFFLMYGDSYLPFDYQSIERFFKSSDKLSLMTVYKNKNQFDKSNVIIRDGLVKVYDKTLEGKKLEYIDAGLSILRKEVLNLVPEDEPYDLQELYKILVSEEEMSAYEVEQRFYQIGSFEGLKEFKELVQMGVKTI
;
A
#
# COMPACT_ATOMS: atom_id res chain seq x y z
N ALA A 1 0.69 -4.34 20.36
CA ALA A 1 1.51 -3.57 19.41
C ALA A 1 1.50 -2.06 19.69
N TYR A 2 0.36 -1.45 20.07
CA TYR A 2 0.19 0.01 20.23
C TYR A 2 1.34 0.71 20.98
N LYS A 3 1.77 0.17 22.15
CA LYS A 3 2.83 0.75 22.98
C LYS A 3 4.23 0.74 22.33
N LEU A 4 4.44 -0.10 21.33
CA LEU A 4 5.72 -0.26 20.64
C LEU A 4 5.83 0.59 19.38
N LEU A 5 4.70 1.08 18.86
CA LEU A 5 4.66 1.88 17.64
C LEU A 5 5.03 3.34 17.93
N LYS A 6 5.81 3.93 17.04
CA LYS A 6 6.09 5.36 17.02
C LYS A 6 4.86 6.14 16.51
N GLU A 7 4.94 7.46 16.53
CA GLU A 7 3.87 8.36 16.08
C GLU A 7 3.44 8.09 14.63
N ASN A 8 4.41 7.79 13.77
CA ASN A 8 4.16 7.29 12.40
C ASN A 8 4.84 5.93 12.27
N PHE A 9 4.20 5.01 11.56
CA PHE A 9 4.76 3.69 11.31
C PHE A 9 4.43 3.18 9.92
N PHE A 10 5.32 2.36 9.39
CA PHE A 10 5.08 1.61 8.16
C PHE A 10 4.24 0.36 8.47
N LEU A 11 3.29 0.11 7.58
CA LEU A 11 2.54 -1.14 7.52
C LEU A 11 2.79 -1.77 6.16
N MET A 12 3.24 -3.03 6.14
CA MET A 12 3.51 -3.72 4.89
C MET A 12 3.02 -5.16 4.92
N TYR A 13 2.63 -5.68 3.74
CA TYR A 13 2.23 -7.07 3.60
C TYR A 13 3.47 -7.98 3.75
N GLY A 14 3.30 -9.07 4.51
CA GLY A 14 4.42 -9.95 4.87
C GLY A 14 4.86 -10.90 3.74
N ASP A 15 4.12 -10.93 2.64
CA ASP A 15 4.35 -11.77 1.46
C ASP A 15 4.76 -10.99 0.22
N SER A 16 5.25 -9.76 0.38
CA SER A 16 5.62 -8.89 -0.73
C SER A 16 7.06 -8.41 -0.60
N TYR A 17 7.78 -8.46 -1.70
CA TYR A 17 9.06 -7.78 -1.86
C TYR A 17 8.84 -6.41 -2.49
N LEU A 18 9.24 -5.36 -1.79
CA LEU A 18 8.97 -3.97 -2.12
C LEU A 18 10.29 -3.20 -2.32
N PRO A 19 10.80 -3.09 -3.58
CA PRO A 19 12.06 -2.39 -3.88
C PRO A 19 11.82 -0.87 -3.97
N PHE A 20 11.32 -0.25 -2.91
CA PHE A 20 10.92 1.15 -2.89
C PHE A 20 11.92 2.05 -2.18
N ASP A 21 11.96 3.32 -2.54
CA ASP A 21 12.67 4.36 -1.78
C ASP A 21 11.82 4.77 -0.56
N TYR A 22 11.99 4.04 0.54
CA TYR A 22 11.27 4.27 1.79
C TYR A 22 11.51 5.67 2.36
N GLN A 23 12.69 6.26 2.14
CA GLN A 23 13.01 7.59 2.66
C GLN A 23 12.23 8.68 1.91
N SER A 24 12.07 8.55 0.59
CA SER A 24 11.25 9.47 -0.19
C SER A 24 9.78 9.35 0.16
N ILE A 25 9.28 8.14 0.36
CA ILE A 25 7.89 7.89 0.78
C ILE A 25 7.64 8.52 2.17
N GLU A 26 8.55 8.32 3.12
CA GLU A 26 8.44 8.89 4.46
C GLU A 26 8.48 10.43 4.43
N ARG A 27 9.39 11.02 3.64
CA ARG A 27 9.47 12.48 3.48
C ARG A 27 8.18 13.06 2.91
N PHE A 28 7.64 12.43 1.88
CA PHE A 28 6.36 12.83 1.29
C PHE A 28 5.24 12.79 2.33
N PHE A 29 5.12 11.68 3.08
CA PHE A 29 4.12 11.55 4.13
C PHE A 29 4.26 12.64 5.21
N LYS A 30 5.48 12.92 5.67
CA LYS A 30 5.75 13.96 6.67
C LYS A 30 5.40 15.38 6.20
N SER A 31 5.42 15.63 4.89
CA SER A 31 4.97 16.90 4.31
C SER A 31 3.46 16.98 4.11
N SER A 32 2.76 15.88 4.26
CA SER A 32 1.31 15.78 4.18
C SER A 32 0.68 16.01 5.56
N ASP A 33 -0.52 16.60 5.57
CA ASP A 33 -1.37 16.72 6.76
C ASP A 33 -2.26 15.50 7.00
N LYS A 34 -2.21 14.49 6.09
CA LYS A 34 -3.09 13.32 6.12
C LYS A 34 -2.70 12.30 7.19
N LEU A 35 -3.70 11.53 7.63
CA LEU A 35 -3.53 10.47 8.64
C LEU A 35 -2.85 9.22 8.08
N SER A 36 -2.92 9.04 6.75
CA SER A 36 -2.36 7.85 6.10
C SER A 36 -1.85 8.14 4.70
N LEU A 37 -1.00 7.22 4.23
CA LEU A 37 -0.49 7.16 2.87
C LEU A 37 -0.56 5.72 2.39
N MET A 38 -1.02 5.52 1.17
CA MET A 38 -0.92 4.26 0.43
C MET A 38 0.07 4.41 -0.71
N THR A 39 1.04 3.51 -0.82
CA THR A 39 1.80 3.39 -2.06
C THR A 39 0.95 2.70 -3.12
N VAL A 40 0.99 3.22 -4.33
CA VAL A 40 0.22 2.71 -5.45
C VAL A 40 1.11 2.53 -6.66
N TYR A 41 0.83 1.50 -7.44
CA TYR A 41 1.53 1.21 -8.69
C TYR A 41 0.57 1.30 -9.87
N LYS A 42 1.01 1.93 -10.96
CA LYS A 42 0.21 2.05 -12.19
C LYS A 42 0.20 0.73 -12.96
N ASN A 43 -0.67 -0.15 -12.54
CA ASN A 43 -0.72 -1.56 -12.92
C ASN A 43 -1.49 -1.82 -14.23
N LYS A 44 -2.52 -1.04 -14.53
CA LYS A 44 -3.40 -1.21 -15.71
C LYS A 44 -3.91 -2.66 -15.90
N ASN A 45 -4.17 -3.37 -14.81
CA ASN A 45 -4.57 -4.79 -14.77
C ASN A 45 -3.56 -5.76 -15.43
N GLN A 46 -2.26 -5.46 -15.40
CA GLN A 46 -1.23 -6.28 -16.06
C GLN A 46 -0.75 -7.45 -15.21
N PHE A 47 -0.57 -7.25 -13.92
CA PHE A 47 0.04 -8.25 -13.01
C PHE A 47 -0.98 -8.85 -12.06
N ASP A 48 -1.91 -8.02 -11.59
CA ASP A 48 -3.03 -8.41 -10.75
C ASP A 48 -4.17 -7.43 -11.01
N LYS A 49 -5.33 -7.64 -10.38
CA LYS A 49 -6.50 -6.79 -10.53
C LYS A 49 -6.27 -5.43 -9.87
N SER A 50 -6.32 -4.37 -10.66
CA SER A 50 -6.24 -2.99 -10.13
C SER A 50 -7.44 -2.72 -9.21
N ASN A 51 -7.22 -2.01 -8.13
CA ASN A 51 -8.19 -1.83 -7.05
C ASN A 51 -8.25 -0.40 -6.48
N VAL A 52 -7.52 0.54 -7.09
CA VAL A 52 -7.38 1.91 -6.59
C VAL A 52 -7.72 2.93 -7.68
N ILE A 53 -8.45 3.98 -7.31
CA ILE A 53 -8.61 5.21 -8.08
C ILE A 53 -7.98 6.36 -7.30
N ILE A 54 -7.15 7.15 -7.98
CA ILE A 54 -6.50 8.33 -7.43
C ILE A 54 -7.08 9.58 -8.10
N ARG A 55 -7.30 10.62 -7.31
CA ARG A 55 -7.62 11.97 -7.79
C ARG A 55 -7.05 13.00 -6.82
N ASP A 56 -6.41 14.03 -7.36
CA ASP A 56 -5.85 15.16 -6.58
C ASP A 56 -4.89 14.71 -5.46
N GLY A 57 -4.07 13.68 -5.73
CA GLY A 57 -3.11 13.12 -4.77
C GLY A 57 -3.71 12.26 -3.65
N LEU A 58 -5.01 12.01 -3.69
CA LEU A 58 -5.73 11.20 -2.70
C LEU A 58 -6.23 9.89 -3.30
N VAL A 59 -6.27 8.84 -2.49
CA VAL A 59 -7.02 7.62 -2.81
C VAL A 59 -8.51 7.95 -2.67
N LYS A 60 -9.26 7.83 -3.76
CA LYS A 60 -10.70 8.08 -3.81
C LYS A 60 -11.54 6.81 -3.82
N VAL A 61 -10.96 5.71 -4.26
CA VAL A 61 -11.58 4.39 -4.22
C VAL A 61 -10.51 3.37 -3.88
N TYR A 62 -10.80 2.52 -2.94
CA TYR A 62 -10.05 1.30 -2.62
C TYR A 62 -11.04 0.15 -2.51
N ASP A 63 -11.09 -0.71 -3.52
CA ASP A 63 -12.02 -1.83 -3.54
C ASP A 63 -11.51 -2.97 -4.42
N LYS A 64 -11.25 -4.11 -3.79
CA LYS A 64 -10.77 -5.33 -4.45
C LYS A 64 -11.87 -6.06 -5.23
N THR A 65 -13.14 -5.68 -5.03
CA THR A 65 -14.29 -6.36 -5.64
C THR A 65 -14.85 -5.64 -6.86
N LEU A 66 -14.43 -4.39 -7.10
CA LEU A 66 -14.94 -3.59 -8.22
C LEU A 66 -14.57 -4.19 -9.57
N GLU A 67 -15.61 -4.50 -10.36
CA GLU A 67 -15.49 -4.93 -11.75
C GLU A 67 -16.00 -3.86 -12.71
N GLY A 68 -15.41 -3.80 -13.92
CA GLY A 68 -15.92 -2.96 -15.01
C GLY A 68 -15.55 -1.48 -14.97
N LYS A 69 -14.92 -0.95 -13.94
CA LYS A 69 -14.32 0.39 -13.96
C LYS A 69 -12.89 0.33 -14.49
N LYS A 70 -12.46 1.37 -15.20
CA LYS A 70 -11.04 1.52 -15.60
C LYS A 70 -10.20 1.85 -14.36
N LEU A 71 -9.93 0.83 -13.53
CA LEU A 71 -9.00 0.94 -12.43
C LEU A 71 -7.60 0.82 -13.02
N GLU A 72 -6.77 1.84 -12.86
CA GLU A 72 -5.41 1.87 -13.40
C GLU A 72 -4.37 1.51 -12.36
N TYR A 73 -4.67 1.73 -11.07
CA TYR A 73 -3.74 1.57 -9.98
C TYR A 73 -4.07 0.36 -9.11
N ILE A 74 -3.02 -0.18 -8.50
CA ILE A 74 -3.11 -1.22 -7.49
C ILE A 74 -2.39 -0.76 -6.22
N ASP A 75 -2.91 -1.15 -5.04
CA ASP A 75 -2.20 -1.05 -3.77
C ASP A 75 -0.89 -1.84 -3.87
N ALA A 76 0.23 -1.14 -3.69
CA ALA A 76 1.57 -1.72 -3.84
C ALA A 76 2.07 -2.41 -2.57
N GLY A 77 1.24 -2.51 -1.52
CA GLY A 77 1.52 -3.31 -0.33
C GLY A 77 2.31 -2.60 0.77
N LEU A 78 2.58 -1.30 0.65
CA LEU A 78 3.19 -0.47 1.68
C LEU A 78 2.29 0.73 2.00
N SER A 79 2.04 0.95 3.28
CA SER A 79 1.34 2.14 3.77
C SER A 79 2.11 2.79 4.92
N ILE A 80 1.89 4.08 5.13
CA ILE A 80 2.30 4.78 6.34
C ILE A 80 1.04 5.24 7.05
N LEU A 81 0.98 5.02 8.35
CA LEU A 81 -0.14 5.40 9.20
C LEU A 81 0.35 6.27 10.36
N ARG A 82 -0.41 7.30 10.70
CA ARG A 82 -0.28 7.96 12.00
C ARG A 82 -0.87 7.06 13.07
N LYS A 83 -0.24 7.03 14.24
CA LYS A 83 -0.64 6.15 15.35
C LYS A 83 -2.08 6.36 15.82
N GLU A 84 -2.59 7.58 15.71
CA GLU A 84 -3.97 7.91 16.05
C GLU A 84 -5.02 7.17 15.21
N VAL A 85 -4.66 6.72 13.99
CA VAL A 85 -5.53 5.88 13.15
C VAL A 85 -5.95 4.59 13.87
N LEU A 86 -5.13 4.08 14.79
CA LEU A 86 -5.44 2.88 15.56
C LEU A 86 -6.63 3.06 16.51
N ASN A 87 -7.03 4.31 16.82
CA ASN A 87 -8.26 4.58 17.59
C ASN A 87 -9.54 4.23 16.81
N LEU A 88 -9.43 4.05 15.47
CA LEU A 88 -10.54 3.59 14.62
C LEU A 88 -10.69 2.07 14.61
N VAL A 89 -9.71 1.35 15.16
CA VAL A 89 -9.70 -0.12 15.20
C VAL A 89 -10.25 -0.58 16.54
N PRO A 90 -11.26 -1.48 16.56
CA PRO A 90 -11.77 -2.05 17.80
C PRO A 90 -10.66 -2.74 18.61
N GLU A 91 -10.71 -2.62 19.92
CA GLU A 91 -9.82 -3.34 20.81
C GLU A 91 -10.28 -4.81 20.96
N ASP A 92 -9.30 -5.71 21.03
CA ASP A 92 -9.48 -7.14 21.31
C ASP A 92 -10.35 -7.94 20.33
N GLU A 93 -10.58 -7.42 19.13
CA GLU A 93 -11.29 -8.09 18.05
C GLU A 93 -10.42 -8.19 16.77
N PRO A 94 -10.56 -9.28 15.98
CA PRO A 94 -10.04 -9.31 14.63
C PRO A 94 -10.66 -8.21 13.78
N TYR A 95 -9.82 -7.39 13.15
CA TYR A 95 -10.29 -6.29 12.32
C TYR A 95 -9.63 -6.33 10.93
N ASP A 96 -10.44 -6.21 9.87
CA ASP A 96 -9.92 -6.23 8.51
C ASP A 96 -9.28 -4.87 8.17
N LEU A 97 -8.03 -4.91 7.74
CA LEU A 97 -7.29 -3.73 7.29
C LEU A 97 -8.01 -3.00 6.14
N GLN A 98 -8.75 -3.71 5.30
CA GLN A 98 -9.53 -3.10 4.23
C GLN A 98 -10.63 -2.17 4.77
N GLU A 99 -11.25 -2.52 5.88
CA GLU A 99 -12.28 -1.68 6.51
C GLU A 99 -11.67 -0.37 7.04
N LEU A 100 -10.47 -0.45 7.65
CA LEU A 100 -9.73 0.74 8.05
C LEU A 100 -9.40 1.63 6.85
N TYR A 101 -8.93 1.05 5.75
CA TYR A 101 -8.61 1.81 4.55
C TYR A 101 -9.85 2.45 3.93
N LYS A 102 -11.00 1.78 3.91
CA LYS A 102 -12.27 2.35 3.44
C LYS A 102 -12.68 3.59 4.27
N ILE A 103 -12.54 3.53 5.59
CA ILE A 103 -12.80 4.68 6.47
C ILE A 103 -11.88 5.84 6.10
N LEU A 104 -10.56 5.62 6.04
CA LEU A 104 -9.56 6.64 5.73
C LEU A 104 -9.77 7.24 4.32
N VAL A 105 -10.20 6.44 3.36
CA VAL A 105 -10.55 6.90 2.01
C VAL A 105 -11.82 7.75 2.03
N SER A 106 -12.86 7.33 2.77
CA SER A 106 -14.13 8.08 2.86
C SER A 106 -13.97 9.43 3.53
N GLU A 107 -13.05 9.53 4.50
CA GLU A 107 -12.71 10.75 5.22
C GLU A 107 -11.67 11.62 4.48
N GLU A 108 -11.23 11.20 3.28
CA GLU A 108 -10.16 11.85 2.50
C GLU A 108 -8.82 11.95 3.26
N GLU A 109 -8.56 11.02 4.16
CA GLU A 109 -7.36 10.96 5.01
C GLU A 109 -6.29 9.99 4.51
N MET A 110 -6.42 9.52 3.25
CA MET A 110 -5.43 8.64 2.62
C MET A 110 -4.82 9.29 1.39
N SER A 111 -3.58 9.77 1.51
CA SER A 111 -2.79 10.24 0.37
C SER A 111 -2.28 9.06 -0.47
N ALA A 112 -2.10 9.29 -1.76
CA ALA A 112 -1.52 8.32 -2.68
C ALA A 112 -0.08 8.71 -3.02
N TYR A 113 0.84 7.75 -2.98
CA TYR A 113 2.20 7.90 -3.47
C TYR A 113 2.46 6.88 -4.57
N GLU A 114 2.63 7.34 -5.80
CA GLU A 114 2.92 6.47 -6.94
C GLU A 114 4.37 6.00 -6.88
N VAL A 115 4.57 4.67 -6.87
CA VAL A 115 5.87 4.05 -6.98
C VAL A 115 6.14 3.64 -8.42
N GLU A 116 7.38 3.84 -8.87
CA GLU A 116 7.79 3.51 -10.24
C GLU A 116 8.18 2.03 -10.38
N GLN A 117 8.73 1.45 -9.29
CA GLN A 117 9.17 0.06 -9.29
C GLN A 117 7.98 -0.86 -9.01
N ARG A 118 7.94 -1.96 -9.76
CA ARG A 118 6.99 -3.05 -9.50
C ARG A 118 7.32 -3.73 -8.18
N PHE A 119 6.29 -4.06 -7.41
CA PHE A 119 6.39 -4.99 -6.28
C PHE A 119 6.27 -6.45 -6.74
N TYR A 120 6.77 -7.38 -5.92
CA TYR A 120 6.73 -8.82 -6.22
C TYR A 120 6.06 -9.55 -5.06
N GLN A 121 4.99 -10.26 -5.37
CA GLN A 121 4.29 -11.09 -4.39
C GLN A 121 4.99 -12.43 -4.27
N ILE A 122 5.65 -12.69 -3.14
CA ILE A 122 6.44 -13.91 -2.90
C ILE A 122 5.65 -14.98 -2.14
N GLY A 123 4.39 -14.73 -1.83
CA GLY A 123 3.47 -15.66 -1.17
C GLY A 123 2.83 -16.70 -2.11
N SER A 124 2.97 -16.55 -3.44
CA SER A 124 2.52 -17.52 -4.45
C SER A 124 3.67 -18.20 -5.15
N PHE A 125 3.42 -19.38 -5.74
CA PHE A 125 4.46 -20.11 -6.51
C PHE A 125 4.91 -19.31 -7.73
N GLU A 126 3.97 -18.70 -8.45
CA GLU A 126 4.22 -17.87 -9.62
C GLU A 126 5.03 -16.63 -9.25
N GLY A 127 4.62 -15.89 -8.22
CA GLY A 127 5.34 -14.71 -7.76
C GLY A 127 6.73 -15.00 -7.24
N LEU A 128 6.91 -16.14 -6.52
CA LEU A 128 8.22 -16.58 -6.08
C LEU A 128 9.13 -16.96 -7.26
N LYS A 129 8.58 -17.55 -8.32
CA LYS A 129 9.33 -17.87 -9.55
C LYS A 129 9.78 -16.57 -10.24
N GLU A 130 8.88 -15.62 -10.44
CA GLU A 130 9.22 -14.30 -11.02
C GLU A 130 10.30 -13.59 -10.20
N PHE A 131 10.19 -13.61 -8.88
CA PHE A 131 11.18 -13.01 -8.00
C PHE A 131 12.56 -13.69 -8.11
N LYS A 132 12.61 -15.01 -8.20
CA LYS A 132 13.87 -15.75 -8.43
C LYS A 132 14.53 -15.37 -9.75
N GLU A 133 13.75 -15.26 -10.82
CA GLU A 133 14.25 -14.83 -12.14
C GLU A 133 14.84 -13.41 -12.07
N LEU A 134 14.17 -12.48 -11.37
CA LEU A 134 14.64 -11.12 -11.12
C LEU A 134 16.02 -11.11 -10.44
N VAL A 135 16.17 -11.88 -9.37
CA VAL A 135 17.43 -11.99 -8.61
C VAL A 135 18.55 -12.57 -9.47
N GLN A 136 18.25 -13.59 -10.29
CA GLN A 136 19.22 -14.21 -11.20
C GLN A 136 19.69 -13.26 -12.32
N MET A 137 18.84 -12.33 -12.76
CA MET A 137 19.20 -11.30 -13.75
C MET A 137 20.10 -10.21 -13.17
N GLY A 138 20.50 -10.29 -11.90
CA GLY A 138 21.45 -9.39 -11.27
C GLY A 138 20.85 -7.99 -10.97
N VAL A 139 19.54 -7.88 -10.93
CA VAL A 139 18.91 -6.68 -10.39
C VAL A 139 19.32 -6.60 -8.92
N LYS A 140 20.19 -5.63 -8.59
CA LYS A 140 20.63 -5.41 -7.22
C LYS A 140 19.39 -5.14 -6.37
N THR A 141 19.08 -6.11 -5.53
CA THR A 141 18.20 -5.86 -4.39
C THR A 141 18.85 -4.77 -3.55
N ILE A 142 18.17 -3.65 -3.43
CA ILE A 142 18.61 -2.51 -2.60
C ILE A 142 18.65 -2.95 -1.14
#